data_1832856ac2103fe6f7d69e9441fec104
#
_entry.id   1832856ac2103fe6f7d69e9441fec104
#
_cell.length_a   1.000
_cell.length_b   1.000
_cell.length_c   1.000
_cell.angle_alpha   90.00
_cell.angle_beta   90.00
_cell.angle_gamma   90.00
#
_symmetry.space_group_name_H-M   'P 1'
#
loop_
_entity.id
_entity.type
_entity.pdbx_description
1 polymer ?
#
loop_
_entity_poly.entity_id
_entity_poly.type
_entity_poly.pdbx_seq_one_letter_code
_entity_poly.pdbx_strand_id
1 'polypeptide(L)'
;MAGMTRRSAIKAGGAAAAVAAAAAPSVAASRPPDTIVVGAGVFGACTARALQRAGQKVLLVDAWGPAHARASSGGESRLTRGSYGADEVYTRMAWESLAEWRDLSARAELPLFHPAGVLFFFPTAEDYVRRTIEVHKRLRLPTQVLDRREMSRRFPMIDFEGIELGLWEPEFGALMARRAVQTIVAEFVAAGGEYRGDAVAPPERGSGPLRRIVMQGGENLSAARFVFACGPWLPKLFPDLLGRRIFPTRQEVFFFRPPAGDESFSAGRLPGWADFNAGDIFYGFPDLEGRGFKIAHDLHGPPIDPDLGDRTPSPAALAEARAYMERRFPGLRGAPLSEARVCQYENSANGDFLIDVHPRRPNLFLVGAGSGHGFKHGPAVGRYAAQLVTGALAAPEPRFSLASKGERQDRAVH
;
A
#
# COMPACT_ATOMS: atom_id res chain seq x y z
N MET A 1 -73.39 33.16 -21.12
CA MET A 1 -73.89 34.01 -20.05
C MET A 1 -72.63 34.45 -19.28
N ALA A 2 -72.32 35.68 -19.52
CA ALA A 2 -72.20 36.79 -18.58
C ALA A 2 -71.19 36.50 -17.45
N GLY A 3 -70.12 37.15 -17.26
CA GLY A 3 -69.81 38.55 -17.49
C GLY A 3 -69.20 39.11 -16.23
N MET A 4 -68.26 39.91 -16.40
CA MET A 4 -67.95 41.12 -15.62
C MET A 4 -66.54 41.22 -15.04
N THR A 5 -65.85 42.09 -15.70
CA THR A 5 -64.72 42.92 -15.27
C THR A 5 -65.02 43.68 -13.98
N ARG A 6 -63.95 43.88 -13.13
CA ARG A 6 -63.76 45.12 -12.40
C ARG A 6 -62.29 45.42 -12.06
N ARG A 7 -61.79 46.44 -12.74
CA ARG A 7 -60.66 47.25 -12.30
C ARG A 7 -61.07 48.04 -11.06
N SER A 8 -60.25 48.16 -10.08
CA SER A 8 -60.19 49.31 -9.15
C SER A 8 -58.83 49.60 -8.71
N ALA A 9 -58.34 50.74 -8.99
CA ALA A 9 -57.09 51.34 -8.52
C ALA A 9 -57.22 51.77 -7.05
N ILE A 10 -56.17 51.52 -6.25
CA ILE A 10 -55.95 52.30 -5.02
C ILE A 10 -54.48 52.73 -5.00
N LYS A 11 -54.35 54.01 -4.70
CA LYS A 11 -53.15 54.85 -4.69
C LYS A 11 -52.20 54.56 -3.50
N ALA A 12 -50.91 54.66 -3.78
CA ALA A 12 -49.88 55.40 -3.05
C ALA A 12 -49.78 55.24 -1.51
N GLY A 13 -48.65 54.73 -1.08
CA GLY A 13 -48.10 54.82 0.23
C GLY A 13 -46.63 54.41 0.20
N GLY A 14 -45.73 55.37 -0.06
CA GLY A 14 -44.27 55.11 -0.02
C GLY A 14 -43.78 54.86 1.41
N ALA A 15 -43.18 53.73 1.62
CA ALA A 15 -42.27 53.49 2.74
C ALA A 15 -41.01 52.88 2.16
N ALA A 16 -39.96 53.68 2.10
CA ALA A 16 -38.61 53.21 1.76
C ALA A 16 -38.11 52.29 2.88
N ALA A 17 -38.22 50.97 2.69
CA ALA A 17 -37.55 50.00 3.53
C ALA A 17 -36.09 49.96 3.06
N ALA A 18 -35.19 50.50 3.89
CA ALA A 18 -33.76 50.33 3.74
C ALA A 18 -33.45 48.80 3.89
N VAL A 19 -33.20 48.12 2.80
CA VAL A 19 -32.63 46.75 2.81
C VAL A 19 -31.20 46.91 3.31
N ALA A 20 -30.98 46.62 4.57
CA ALA A 20 -29.65 46.40 5.10
C ALA A 20 -29.09 45.17 4.35
N ALA A 21 -28.13 45.40 3.49
CA ALA A 21 -27.34 44.33 2.87
C ALA A 21 -26.61 43.64 4.01
N ALA A 22 -27.14 42.50 4.47
CA ALA A 22 -26.40 41.59 5.32
C ALA A 22 -25.14 41.18 4.57
N ALA A 23 -23.99 41.64 5.01
CA ALA A 23 -22.72 41.17 4.50
C ALA A 23 -22.70 39.66 4.67
N ALA A 24 -22.62 38.95 3.55
CA ALA A 24 -22.38 37.51 3.58
C ALA A 24 -21.14 37.28 4.44
N PRO A 25 -21.17 36.27 5.36
CA PRO A 25 -20.02 35.97 6.14
C PRO A 25 -18.86 35.71 5.21
N SER A 26 -17.81 36.53 5.28
CA SER A 26 -16.55 36.26 4.58
C SER A 26 -16.09 34.90 5.06
N VAL A 27 -16.10 33.89 4.17
CA VAL A 27 -15.42 32.62 4.42
C VAL A 27 -13.98 33.00 4.66
N ALA A 28 -13.56 33.02 5.93
CA ALA A 28 -12.17 33.28 6.31
C ALA A 28 -11.33 32.34 5.45
N ALA A 29 -10.46 32.88 4.61
CA ALA A 29 -9.58 32.08 3.76
C ALA A 29 -8.81 31.13 4.68
N SER A 30 -9.13 29.84 4.62
CA SER A 30 -8.51 28.87 5.50
C SER A 30 -7.00 28.90 5.24
N ARG A 31 -6.21 28.95 6.33
CA ARG A 31 -4.73 28.90 6.23
C ARG A 31 -4.35 27.76 5.27
N PRO A 32 -3.46 27.99 4.29
CA PRO A 32 -3.01 26.94 3.39
C PRO A 32 -2.42 25.76 4.18
N PRO A 33 -2.44 24.54 3.63
CA PRO A 33 -1.86 23.39 4.30
C PRO A 33 -0.34 23.60 4.53
N ASP A 34 0.17 23.08 5.64
CA ASP A 34 1.60 23.05 5.89
C ASP A 34 2.29 22.08 4.92
N THR A 35 1.61 20.96 4.65
CA THR A 35 2.11 19.90 3.75
C THR A 35 1.01 19.38 2.85
N ILE A 36 1.31 19.23 1.55
CA ILE A 36 0.50 18.47 0.60
C ILE A 36 1.17 17.11 0.36
N VAL A 37 0.40 16.04 0.56
CA VAL A 37 0.81 14.67 0.23
C VAL A 37 0.07 14.23 -1.03
N VAL A 38 0.80 13.84 -2.07
CA VAL A 38 0.25 13.36 -3.35
C VAL A 38 0.38 11.85 -3.42
N GLY A 39 -0.76 11.18 -3.58
CA GLY A 39 -0.89 9.72 -3.59
C GLY A 39 -1.48 9.17 -2.29
N ALA A 40 -2.67 8.54 -2.38
CA ALA A 40 -3.36 7.89 -1.26
C ALA A 40 -3.18 6.35 -1.28
N GLY A 41 -2.01 5.88 -1.69
CA GLY A 41 -1.54 4.53 -1.43
C GLY A 41 -1.11 4.38 0.04
N VAL A 42 -0.66 3.18 0.43
CA VAL A 42 -0.29 2.91 1.84
C VAL A 42 0.76 3.88 2.37
N PHE A 43 1.79 4.21 1.57
CA PHE A 43 2.85 5.13 2.02
C PHE A 43 2.34 6.55 2.18
N GLY A 44 1.58 7.07 1.20
CA GLY A 44 1.04 8.42 1.29
C GLY A 44 -0.01 8.58 2.39
N ALA A 45 -0.94 7.64 2.52
CA ALA A 45 -1.96 7.66 3.56
C ALA A 45 -1.34 7.61 4.97
N CYS A 46 -0.35 6.73 5.20
CA CYS A 46 0.36 6.64 6.47
C CYS A 46 1.20 7.90 6.74
N THR A 47 1.84 8.48 5.71
CA THR A 47 2.61 9.72 5.84
C THR A 47 1.70 10.90 6.18
N ALA A 48 0.57 11.06 5.49
CA ALA A 48 -0.40 12.11 5.78
C ALA A 48 -0.92 12.03 7.21
N ARG A 49 -1.30 10.82 7.67
CA ARG A 49 -1.74 10.58 9.05
C ARG A 49 -0.63 10.86 10.07
N ALA A 50 0.62 10.48 9.79
CA ALA A 50 1.74 10.72 10.68
C ALA A 50 2.07 12.23 10.80
N LEU A 51 2.03 12.96 9.69
CA LEU A 51 2.21 14.42 9.67
C LEU A 51 1.09 15.14 10.45
N GLN A 52 -0.16 14.72 10.27
CA GLN A 52 -1.30 15.25 11.01
C GLN A 52 -1.14 15.02 12.51
N ARG A 53 -0.73 13.81 12.93
CA ARG A 53 -0.43 13.49 14.34
C ARG A 53 0.73 14.32 14.91
N ALA A 54 1.63 14.77 14.05
CA ALA A 54 2.71 15.71 14.39
C ALA A 54 2.25 17.18 14.38
N GLY A 55 0.93 17.45 14.31
CA GLY A 55 0.36 18.80 14.37
C GLY A 55 0.38 19.58 13.05
N GLN A 56 0.70 18.95 11.92
CA GLN A 56 0.67 19.61 10.61
C GLN A 56 -0.77 19.72 10.09
N LYS A 57 -1.10 20.82 9.42
CA LYS A 57 -2.26 20.89 8.54
C LYS A 57 -1.92 20.21 7.22
N VAL A 58 -2.56 19.09 6.92
CA VAL A 58 -2.22 18.23 5.78
C VAL A 58 -3.39 18.15 4.80
N LEU A 59 -3.08 18.34 3.50
CA LEU A 59 -3.96 18.00 2.38
C LEU A 59 -3.41 16.73 1.71
N LEU A 60 -4.22 15.67 1.65
CA LEU A 60 -3.95 14.46 0.90
C LEU A 60 -4.66 14.51 -0.45
N VAL A 61 -3.93 14.32 -1.54
CA VAL A 61 -4.46 14.37 -2.91
C VAL A 61 -4.22 13.04 -3.60
N ASP A 62 -5.23 12.50 -4.30
CA ASP A 62 -5.09 11.29 -5.10
C ASP A 62 -5.97 11.33 -6.34
N ALA A 63 -5.47 10.82 -7.46
CA ALA A 63 -6.14 10.90 -8.76
C ALA A 63 -7.44 10.08 -8.83
N TRP A 64 -7.53 8.96 -8.11
CA TRP A 64 -8.62 7.99 -8.27
C TRP A 64 -9.25 7.52 -6.94
N GLY A 65 -8.65 7.87 -5.83
CA GLY A 65 -9.14 7.50 -4.51
C GLY A 65 -8.22 6.54 -3.73
N PRO A 66 -8.47 6.42 -2.40
CA PRO A 66 -7.63 5.63 -1.52
C PRO A 66 -7.55 4.17 -1.95
N ALA A 67 -6.34 3.66 -2.14
CA ALA A 67 -6.06 2.29 -2.58
C ALA A 67 -6.88 1.88 -3.82
N HIS A 68 -6.95 2.74 -4.81
CA HIS A 68 -7.60 2.47 -6.09
C HIS A 68 -7.10 1.15 -6.70
N ALA A 69 -7.93 0.48 -7.50
CA ALA A 69 -7.62 -0.84 -8.08
C ALA A 69 -6.33 -0.88 -8.92
N ARG A 70 -5.92 0.25 -9.51
CA ARG A 70 -4.64 0.37 -10.24
C ARG A 70 -3.43 0.60 -9.32
N ALA A 71 -3.63 1.06 -8.09
CA ALA A 71 -2.54 1.28 -7.16
C ALA A 71 -1.91 -0.05 -6.71
N SER A 72 -0.61 -0.06 -6.41
CA SER A 72 0.06 -1.23 -5.79
C SER A 72 -0.61 -1.63 -4.47
N SER A 73 -1.22 -0.68 -3.77
CA SER A 73 -2.01 -0.91 -2.55
C SER A 73 -3.45 -1.37 -2.82
N GLY A 74 -3.89 -1.43 -4.08
CA GLY A 74 -5.29 -1.69 -4.46
C GLY A 74 -5.71 -3.15 -4.44
N GLY A 75 -4.80 -4.08 -4.16
CA GLY A 75 -5.11 -5.49 -4.02
C GLY A 75 -5.81 -5.80 -2.68
N GLU A 76 -6.43 -7.00 -2.58
CA GLU A 76 -7.28 -7.32 -1.44
C GLU A 76 -6.51 -7.72 -0.19
N SER A 77 -5.44 -8.50 -0.32
CA SER A 77 -4.66 -8.97 0.82
C SER A 77 -3.17 -8.74 0.65
N ARG A 78 -2.46 -8.55 1.77
CA ARG A 78 -1.01 -8.43 1.87
C ARG A 78 -0.49 -9.18 3.06
N LEU A 79 0.62 -9.88 2.88
CA LEU A 79 1.28 -10.61 3.95
C LEU A 79 1.98 -9.64 4.90
N THR A 80 1.76 -9.79 6.21
CA THR A 80 2.68 -9.25 7.21
C THR A 80 3.71 -10.33 7.53
N ARG A 81 4.96 -9.97 7.71
CA ARG A 81 6.05 -10.91 8.04
C ARG A 81 7.26 -10.20 8.62
N GLY A 82 8.02 -10.89 9.43
CA GLY A 82 9.28 -10.42 10.00
C GLY A 82 10.54 -10.99 9.32
N SER A 83 10.41 -12.06 8.54
CA SER A 83 11.53 -12.71 7.88
C SER A 83 12.11 -11.86 6.75
N TYR A 84 13.36 -11.40 6.96
CA TYR A 84 14.15 -10.59 6.04
C TYR A 84 15.64 -10.98 6.01
N GLY A 85 16.01 -12.21 6.40
CA GLY A 85 17.40 -12.60 6.46
C GLY A 85 18.20 -11.71 7.43
N ALA A 86 19.27 -11.12 6.93
CA ALA A 86 20.11 -10.19 7.69
C ALA A 86 19.57 -8.75 7.77
N ASP A 87 18.50 -8.43 7.01
CA ASP A 87 17.97 -7.07 6.92
C ASP A 87 17.10 -6.69 8.15
N GLU A 88 17.77 -6.51 9.29
CA GLU A 88 17.13 -6.18 10.57
C GLU A 88 16.25 -4.93 10.48
N VAL A 89 16.58 -3.95 9.65
CA VAL A 89 15.80 -2.72 9.49
C VAL A 89 14.37 -3.03 9.05
N TYR A 90 14.18 -3.92 8.09
CA TYR A 90 12.84 -4.31 7.63
C TYR A 90 12.11 -5.19 8.63
N THR A 91 12.83 -6.10 9.32
CA THR A 91 12.23 -6.88 10.40
C THR A 91 11.69 -5.97 11.50
N ARG A 92 12.48 -4.97 11.93
CA ARG A 92 12.06 -3.98 12.92
C ARG A 92 10.87 -3.15 12.45
N MET A 93 10.93 -2.60 11.25
CA MET A 93 9.82 -1.82 10.68
C MET A 93 8.54 -2.64 10.56
N ALA A 94 8.62 -3.92 10.18
CA ALA A 94 7.47 -4.81 10.09
C ALA A 94 6.87 -5.09 11.48
N TRP A 95 7.72 -5.37 12.47
CA TRP A 95 7.32 -5.65 13.84
C TRP A 95 6.65 -4.43 14.51
N GLU A 96 7.25 -3.25 14.38
CA GLU A 96 6.69 -2.00 14.87
C GLU A 96 5.36 -1.65 14.18
N SER A 97 5.27 -1.89 12.87
CA SER A 97 4.04 -1.63 12.11
C SER A 97 2.91 -2.59 12.49
N LEU A 98 3.22 -3.81 12.91
CA LEU A 98 2.22 -4.81 13.26
C LEU A 98 1.33 -4.36 14.42
N ALA A 99 1.91 -3.71 15.44
CA ALA A 99 1.17 -3.15 16.55
C ALA A 99 0.13 -2.12 16.08
N GLU A 100 0.51 -1.23 15.15
CA GLU A 100 -0.41 -0.23 14.59
C GLU A 100 -1.47 -0.86 13.68
N TRP A 101 -1.13 -1.91 12.93
CA TRP A 101 -2.11 -2.65 12.12
C TRP A 101 -3.16 -3.35 12.99
N ARG A 102 -2.74 -3.96 14.09
CA ARG A 102 -3.65 -4.58 15.07
C ARG A 102 -4.56 -3.55 15.72
N ASP A 103 -3.99 -2.43 16.17
CA ASP A 103 -4.72 -1.34 16.79
C ASP A 103 -5.73 -0.71 15.82
N LEU A 104 -5.34 -0.48 14.56
CA LEU A 104 -6.23 0.00 13.52
C LEU A 104 -7.37 -1.00 13.25
N SER A 105 -7.05 -2.30 13.19
CA SER A 105 -8.03 -3.36 12.99
C SER A 105 -9.04 -3.46 14.13
N ALA A 106 -8.58 -3.27 15.38
CA ALA A 106 -9.44 -3.31 16.57
C ALA A 106 -10.46 -2.16 16.62
N ARG A 107 -10.16 -1.03 15.96
CA ARG A 107 -11.07 0.13 15.89
C ARG A 107 -11.96 0.14 14.65
N ALA A 108 -11.62 -0.66 13.64
CA ALA A 108 -12.35 -0.67 12.40
C ALA A 108 -13.66 -1.47 12.53
N GLU A 109 -14.65 -1.08 11.75
CA GLU A 109 -15.95 -1.78 11.69
C GLU A 109 -15.80 -3.24 11.19
N LEU A 110 -14.88 -3.45 10.25
CA LEU A 110 -14.56 -4.77 9.69
C LEU A 110 -13.08 -5.08 9.92
N PRO A 111 -12.70 -6.35 10.13
CA PRO A 111 -11.32 -6.72 10.36
C PRO A 111 -10.39 -6.23 9.24
N LEU A 112 -9.27 -5.61 9.61
CA LEU A 112 -8.22 -5.19 8.68
C LEU A 112 -7.03 -6.13 8.72
N PHE A 113 -6.87 -6.86 9.81
CA PHE A 113 -5.80 -7.80 10.05
C PHE A 113 -6.39 -9.14 10.52
N HIS A 114 -6.01 -10.21 9.81
CA HIS A 114 -6.30 -11.59 10.17
C HIS A 114 -5.04 -12.23 10.75
N PRO A 115 -5.00 -12.56 12.05
CA PRO A 115 -3.85 -13.16 12.72
C PRO A 115 -3.75 -14.66 12.41
N ALA A 116 -3.64 -15.00 11.12
CA ALA A 116 -3.57 -16.39 10.65
C ALA A 116 -2.20 -17.04 10.85
N GLY A 117 -1.20 -16.27 11.32
CA GLY A 117 0.19 -16.68 11.29
C GLY A 117 0.77 -16.68 9.87
N VAL A 118 2.08 -16.87 9.78
CA VAL A 118 2.79 -17.01 8.49
C VAL A 118 3.77 -18.16 8.55
N LEU A 119 3.73 -19.03 7.56
CA LEU A 119 4.65 -20.13 7.38
C LEU A 119 5.51 -19.91 6.13
N PHE A 120 6.80 -19.75 6.34
CA PHE A 120 7.80 -19.86 5.27
C PHE A 120 8.37 -21.27 5.26
N PHE A 121 8.52 -21.88 4.09
CA PHE A 121 9.12 -23.19 3.99
C PHE A 121 10.21 -23.23 2.91
N PHE A 122 11.26 -24.00 3.21
CA PHE A 122 12.52 -24.01 2.51
C PHE A 122 12.95 -25.43 2.18
N PRO A 123 13.50 -25.66 0.97
CA PRO A 123 14.09 -26.95 0.62
C PRO A 123 15.27 -27.34 1.51
N THR A 124 16.05 -26.37 1.94
CA THR A 124 17.25 -26.57 2.77
C THR A 124 17.41 -25.42 3.78
N ALA A 125 18.28 -25.62 4.79
CA ALA A 125 18.64 -24.61 5.78
C ALA A 125 19.61 -23.57 5.19
N GLU A 126 19.11 -22.64 4.40
CA GLU A 126 19.90 -21.58 3.77
C GLU A 126 20.42 -20.52 4.77
N ASP A 127 21.41 -19.74 4.34
CA ASP A 127 21.96 -18.61 5.13
C ASP A 127 20.89 -17.59 5.51
N TYR A 128 19.96 -17.34 4.61
CA TYR A 128 18.79 -16.48 4.85
C TYR A 128 18.00 -16.92 6.10
N VAL A 129 17.75 -18.21 6.25
CA VAL A 129 17.01 -18.76 7.41
C VAL A 129 17.78 -18.54 8.71
N ARG A 130 19.09 -18.85 8.72
CA ARG A 130 19.93 -18.68 9.92
C ARG A 130 19.97 -17.23 10.37
N ARG A 131 20.21 -16.31 9.43
CA ARG A 131 20.24 -14.87 9.72
C ARG A 131 18.91 -14.34 10.18
N THR A 132 17.80 -14.80 9.58
CA THR A 132 16.45 -14.45 10.03
C THR A 132 16.26 -14.84 11.50
N ILE A 133 16.63 -16.07 11.87
CA ILE A 133 16.50 -16.55 13.26
C ILE A 133 17.34 -15.72 14.22
N GLU A 134 18.57 -15.36 13.84
CA GLU A 134 19.44 -14.49 14.64
C GLU A 134 18.82 -13.10 14.87
N VAL A 135 18.31 -12.48 13.82
CA VAL A 135 17.63 -11.17 13.91
C VAL A 135 16.39 -11.27 14.80
N HIS A 136 15.54 -12.29 14.58
CA HIS A 136 14.32 -12.48 15.39
C HIS A 136 14.62 -12.68 16.87
N LYS A 137 15.67 -13.45 17.21
CA LYS A 137 16.12 -13.61 18.60
C LYS A 137 16.54 -12.28 19.23
N ARG A 138 17.33 -11.45 18.51
CA ARG A 138 17.74 -10.13 19.01
C ARG A 138 16.55 -9.21 19.25
N LEU A 139 15.57 -9.24 18.35
CA LEU A 139 14.35 -8.42 18.42
C LEU A 139 13.27 -9.03 19.32
N ARG A 140 13.49 -10.21 19.91
CA ARG A 140 12.51 -10.97 20.70
C ARG A 140 11.21 -11.22 19.94
N LEU A 141 11.31 -11.44 18.62
CA LEU A 141 10.19 -11.72 17.75
C LEU A 141 9.85 -13.22 17.84
N PRO A 142 8.63 -13.60 18.23
CA PRO A 142 8.23 -14.99 18.32
C PRO A 142 8.33 -15.70 16.97
N THR A 143 9.19 -16.72 16.91
CA THR A 143 9.39 -17.52 15.71
C THR A 143 9.71 -18.95 16.12
N GLN A 144 9.16 -19.92 15.39
CA GLN A 144 9.41 -21.34 15.58
C GLN A 144 10.04 -21.92 14.32
N VAL A 145 11.05 -22.74 14.49
CA VAL A 145 11.61 -23.56 13.42
C VAL A 145 10.90 -24.91 13.47
N LEU A 146 10.30 -25.30 12.37
CA LEU A 146 9.55 -26.55 12.25
C LEU A 146 10.26 -27.49 11.28
N ASP A 147 10.41 -28.75 11.66
CA ASP A 147 10.81 -29.80 10.73
C ASP A 147 9.63 -30.24 9.82
N ARG A 148 9.90 -31.03 8.80
CA ARG A 148 8.87 -31.53 7.87
C ARG A 148 7.74 -32.26 8.59
N ARG A 149 8.06 -33.09 9.58
CA ARG A 149 7.08 -33.88 10.34
C ARG A 149 6.13 -32.97 11.11
N GLU A 150 6.68 -31.96 11.77
CA GLU A 150 5.88 -30.98 12.49
C GLU A 150 5.01 -30.12 11.57
N MET A 151 5.55 -29.69 10.41
CA MET A 151 4.78 -28.98 9.39
C MET A 151 3.62 -29.82 8.86
N SER A 152 3.87 -31.08 8.48
CA SER A 152 2.82 -31.97 7.97
C SER A 152 1.74 -32.28 9.01
N ARG A 153 2.11 -32.32 10.29
CA ARG A 153 1.17 -32.51 11.38
C ARG A 153 0.29 -31.28 11.59
N ARG A 154 0.87 -30.07 11.55
CA ARG A 154 0.14 -28.81 11.79
C ARG A 154 -0.69 -28.36 10.60
N PHE A 155 -0.17 -28.59 9.40
CA PHE A 155 -0.72 -28.09 8.14
C PHE A 155 -0.91 -29.24 7.12
N PRO A 156 -1.78 -30.22 7.43
CA PRO A 156 -1.94 -31.44 6.61
C PRO A 156 -2.49 -31.17 5.21
N MET A 157 -3.01 -29.95 4.95
CA MET A 157 -3.49 -29.54 3.63
C MET A 157 -2.35 -29.15 2.68
N ILE A 158 -1.11 -29.01 3.19
CA ILE A 158 0.09 -28.67 2.39
C ILE A 158 0.93 -29.92 2.21
N ASP A 159 1.30 -30.20 0.97
CA ASP A 159 2.32 -31.21 0.67
C ASP A 159 3.71 -30.59 0.81
N PHE A 160 4.50 -31.09 1.76
CA PHE A 160 5.86 -30.66 2.03
C PHE A 160 6.93 -31.56 1.37
N GLU A 161 6.59 -32.26 0.29
CA GLU A 161 7.61 -33.00 -0.48
C GLU A 161 8.71 -32.05 -0.95
N GLY A 162 9.98 -32.44 -0.75
CA GLY A 162 11.14 -31.60 -1.09
C GLY A 162 11.44 -30.46 -0.11
N ILE A 163 10.66 -30.30 0.96
CA ILE A 163 10.88 -29.26 1.99
C ILE A 163 11.52 -29.88 3.21
N GLU A 164 12.58 -29.23 3.72
CA GLU A 164 13.32 -29.68 4.90
C GLU A 164 12.82 -28.99 6.18
N LEU A 165 12.59 -27.68 6.12
CA LEU A 165 12.23 -26.88 7.29
C LEU A 165 11.26 -25.76 6.98
N GLY A 166 10.57 -25.27 8.04
CA GLY A 166 9.71 -24.10 8.03
C GLY A 166 10.06 -23.09 9.12
N LEU A 167 9.86 -21.81 8.81
CA LEU A 167 9.81 -20.75 9.81
C LEU A 167 8.35 -20.37 10.04
N TRP A 168 7.87 -20.56 11.25
CA TRP A 168 6.53 -20.20 11.67
C TRP A 168 6.57 -18.90 12.48
N GLU A 169 5.87 -17.88 12.00
CA GLU A 169 5.70 -16.57 12.62
C GLU A 169 4.25 -16.42 13.12
N PRO A 170 3.94 -16.80 14.38
CA PRO A 170 2.56 -16.87 14.87
C PRO A 170 1.88 -15.50 15.00
N GLU A 171 2.66 -14.43 15.21
CA GLU A 171 2.14 -13.09 15.44
C GLU A 171 1.73 -12.35 14.15
N PHE A 172 2.23 -12.80 13.01
CA PHE A 172 1.94 -12.20 11.72
C PHE A 172 0.68 -12.79 11.06
N GLY A 173 0.37 -12.39 9.84
CA GLY A 173 -0.83 -12.84 9.13
C GLY A 173 -1.10 -12.03 7.88
N ALA A 174 -2.37 -11.77 7.61
CA ALA A 174 -2.83 -11.10 6.41
C ALA A 174 -3.52 -9.76 6.71
N LEU A 175 -3.18 -8.72 5.95
CA LEU A 175 -3.87 -7.43 5.94
C LEU A 175 -4.87 -7.37 4.80
N MET A 176 -6.06 -6.86 5.05
CA MET A 176 -7.06 -6.48 4.05
C MET A 176 -6.65 -5.12 3.46
N ALA A 177 -5.74 -5.16 2.49
CA ALA A 177 -4.94 -4.00 2.10
C ALA A 177 -5.75 -2.79 1.65
N ARG A 178 -6.72 -2.99 0.74
CA ARG A 178 -7.57 -1.90 0.25
C ARG A 178 -8.37 -1.28 1.39
N ARG A 179 -9.04 -2.11 2.17
CA ARG A 179 -9.83 -1.72 3.34
C ARG A 179 -8.95 -0.96 4.35
N ALA A 180 -7.75 -1.47 4.65
CA ALA A 180 -6.84 -0.83 5.59
C ALA A 180 -6.45 0.60 5.17
N VAL A 181 -6.11 0.82 3.89
CA VAL A 181 -5.78 2.16 3.39
C VAL A 181 -7.00 3.08 3.41
N GLN A 182 -8.17 2.59 3.01
CA GLN A 182 -9.42 3.36 3.06
C GLN A 182 -9.76 3.77 4.50
N THR A 183 -9.59 2.88 5.47
CA THR A 183 -9.79 3.18 6.89
C THR A 183 -8.80 4.24 7.39
N ILE A 184 -7.51 4.15 7.02
CA ILE A 184 -6.50 5.16 7.37
C ILE A 184 -6.90 6.55 6.85
N VAL A 185 -7.36 6.63 5.60
CA VAL A 185 -7.78 7.91 5.01
C VAL A 185 -9.07 8.42 5.65
N ALA A 186 -10.03 7.54 5.95
CA ALA A 186 -11.25 7.92 6.67
C ALA A 186 -10.94 8.47 8.08
N GLU A 187 -10.07 7.79 8.86
CA GLU A 187 -9.61 8.29 10.16
C GLU A 187 -8.85 9.63 10.02
N PHE A 188 -8.01 9.78 9.00
CA PHE A 188 -7.30 11.02 8.71
C PHE A 188 -8.26 12.19 8.48
N VAL A 189 -9.31 11.98 7.66
CA VAL A 189 -10.33 12.99 7.40
C VAL A 189 -11.16 13.28 8.64
N ALA A 190 -11.60 12.25 9.37
CA ALA A 190 -12.37 12.40 10.61
C ALA A 190 -11.59 13.19 11.70
N ALA A 191 -10.26 13.10 11.69
CA ALA A 191 -9.37 13.85 12.56
C ALA A 191 -9.04 15.28 12.03
N GLY A 192 -9.75 15.77 11.01
CA GLY A 192 -9.61 17.12 10.46
C GLY A 192 -8.57 17.26 9.33
N GLY A 193 -8.06 16.17 8.79
CA GLY A 193 -7.27 16.18 7.56
C GLY A 193 -8.13 16.49 6.34
N GLU A 194 -7.55 17.13 5.35
CA GLU A 194 -8.24 17.44 4.10
C GLU A 194 -7.89 16.37 3.04
N TYR A 195 -8.91 15.83 2.37
CA TYR A 195 -8.72 14.90 1.25
C TYR A 195 -9.33 15.47 -0.03
N ARG A 196 -8.61 15.30 -1.15
CA ARG A 196 -9.07 15.74 -2.47
C ARG A 196 -8.80 14.68 -3.54
N GLY A 197 -9.86 14.33 -4.27
CA GLY A 197 -9.79 13.42 -5.42
C GLY A 197 -9.55 14.21 -6.69
N ASP A 198 -8.29 14.34 -7.13
CA ASP A 198 -7.90 14.93 -8.41
C ASP A 198 -6.44 14.55 -8.72
N ALA A 199 -6.08 14.56 -10.00
CA ALA A 199 -4.74 14.25 -10.46
C ALA A 199 -3.83 15.49 -10.42
N VAL A 200 -2.55 15.25 -10.10
CA VAL A 200 -1.51 16.28 -10.10
C VAL A 200 -0.68 16.14 -11.36
N ALA A 201 -0.45 17.25 -12.06
CA ALA A 201 0.47 17.31 -13.18
C ALA A 201 1.93 17.15 -12.70
N PRO A 202 2.86 16.68 -13.57
CA PRO A 202 4.28 16.66 -13.25
C PRO A 202 4.75 18.03 -12.75
N PRO A 203 5.47 18.09 -11.62
CA PRO A 203 5.97 19.37 -11.10
C PRO A 203 6.86 20.10 -12.09
N GLU A 204 6.79 21.43 -12.07
CA GLU A 204 7.66 22.27 -12.91
C GLU A 204 9.13 21.94 -12.70
N ARG A 205 9.89 21.79 -13.79
CA ARG A 205 11.33 21.61 -13.75
C ARG A 205 11.99 22.86 -13.13
N GLY A 206 13.10 22.69 -12.43
CA GLY A 206 13.84 23.79 -11.86
C GLY A 206 14.51 23.45 -10.53
N SER A 207 14.97 24.50 -9.83
CA SER A 207 15.66 24.42 -8.54
C SER A 207 15.04 25.40 -7.54
N GLY A 208 15.41 25.28 -6.26
CA GLY A 208 14.84 26.04 -5.16
C GLY A 208 13.48 25.50 -4.69
N PRO A 209 12.86 26.11 -3.68
CA PRO A 209 11.62 25.63 -3.12
C PRO A 209 10.49 25.55 -4.15
N LEU A 210 9.77 24.42 -4.19
CA LEU A 210 8.52 24.30 -4.95
C LEU A 210 7.48 25.19 -4.29
N ARG A 211 6.81 26.04 -5.05
CA ARG A 211 5.81 26.97 -4.51
C ARG A 211 4.39 26.41 -4.57
N ARG A 212 4.11 25.62 -5.61
CA ARG A 212 2.78 25.07 -5.88
C ARG A 212 2.89 23.77 -6.69
N ILE A 213 1.85 22.99 -6.63
CA ILE A 213 1.55 21.93 -7.59
C ILE A 213 0.36 22.34 -8.44
N VAL A 214 0.27 21.82 -9.66
CA VAL A 214 -0.82 22.08 -10.60
C VAL A 214 -1.69 20.83 -10.66
N MET A 215 -2.97 20.99 -10.40
CA MET A 215 -3.96 19.93 -10.58
C MET A 215 -4.24 19.73 -12.07
N GLN A 216 -4.69 18.57 -12.47
CA GLN A 216 -5.00 18.29 -13.87
C GLN A 216 -6.08 19.24 -14.42
N GLY A 217 -7.00 19.69 -13.58
CA GLY A 217 -8.00 20.71 -13.91
C GLY A 217 -7.47 22.15 -14.01
N GLY A 218 -6.16 22.39 -13.84
CA GLY A 218 -5.50 23.69 -13.95
C GLY A 218 -5.44 24.51 -12.64
N GLU A 219 -6.06 24.06 -11.57
CA GLU A 219 -5.98 24.71 -10.28
C GLU A 219 -4.58 24.58 -9.67
N ASN A 220 -4.13 25.62 -8.98
CA ASN A 220 -2.88 25.64 -8.27
C ASN A 220 -3.09 25.44 -6.77
N LEU A 221 -2.36 24.51 -6.16
CA LEU A 221 -2.32 24.28 -4.73
C LEU A 221 -0.94 24.60 -4.17
N SER A 222 -0.90 25.40 -3.12
CA SER A 222 0.33 25.86 -2.47
C SER A 222 0.44 25.28 -1.05
N ALA A 223 1.67 24.95 -0.66
CA ALA A 223 2.02 24.50 0.69
C ALA A 223 3.48 24.85 1.00
N ALA A 224 3.87 24.76 2.25
CA ALA A 224 5.28 24.89 2.63
C ALA A 224 6.10 23.66 2.18
N ARG A 225 5.49 22.46 2.16
CA ARG A 225 6.14 21.19 1.85
C ARG A 225 5.26 20.32 0.95
N PHE A 226 5.89 19.48 0.13
CA PHE A 226 5.24 18.57 -0.79
C PHE A 226 5.84 17.17 -0.67
N VAL A 227 5.00 16.17 -0.47
CA VAL A 227 5.40 14.76 -0.45
C VAL A 227 4.76 14.05 -1.65
N PHE A 228 5.57 13.42 -2.49
CA PHE A 228 5.09 12.60 -3.59
C PHE A 228 5.22 11.12 -3.24
N ALA A 229 4.09 10.48 -3.00
CA ALA A 229 3.97 9.04 -2.67
C ALA A 229 3.12 8.31 -3.72
N CYS A 230 3.42 8.59 -5.01
CA CYS A 230 2.58 8.22 -6.15
C CYS A 230 2.87 6.81 -6.70
N GLY A 231 3.63 5.98 -5.97
CA GLY A 231 3.88 4.60 -6.37
C GLY A 231 4.42 4.48 -7.80
N PRO A 232 3.85 3.57 -8.62
CA PRO A 232 4.32 3.33 -9.98
C PRO A 232 4.27 4.55 -10.91
N TRP A 233 3.61 5.63 -10.52
CA TRP A 233 3.58 6.89 -11.28
C TRP A 233 4.76 7.82 -10.98
N LEU A 234 5.57 7.55 -9.94
CA LEU A 234 6.74 8.38 -9.62
C LEU A 234 7.68 8.60 -10.82
N PRO A 235 8.02 7.58 -11.63
CA PRO A 235 8.86 7.78 -12.83
C PRO A 235 8.23 8.70 -13.88
N LYS A 236 6.90 8.73 -13.97
CA LYS A 236 6.18 9.62 -14.91
C LYS A 236 6.14 11.06 -14.41
N LEU A 237 6.01 11.26 -13.11
CA LEU A 237 6.01 12.60 -12.49
C LEU A 237 7.42 13.21 -12.44
N PHE A 238 8.45 12.37 -12.32
CA PHE A 238 9.86 12.78 -12.25
C PHE A 238 10.74 12.00 -13.25
N PRO A 239 10.47 12.12 -14.57
CA PRO A 239 11.13 11.28 -15.58
C PRO A 239 12.65 11.45 -15.60
N ASP A 240 13.16 12.68 -15.44
CA ASP A 240 14.61 12.96 -15.45
C ASP A 240 15.31 12.41 -14.19
N LEU A 241 14.59 12.24 -13.09
CA LEU A 241 15.16 11.83 -11.81
C LEU A 241 14.96 10.34 -11.52
N LEU A 242 13.76 9.83 -11.80
CA LEU A 242 13.32 8.49 -11.40
C LEU A 242 13.02 7.57 -12.59
N GLY A 243 12.97 8.09 -13.81
CA GLY A 243 12.58 7.33 -15.00
C GLY A 243 13.40 6.08 -15.28
N ARG A 244 14.66 6.05 -14.82
CA ARG A 244 15.58 4.91 -14.95
C ARG A 244 15.97 4.29 -13.60
N ARG A 245 15.33 4.67 -12.50
CA ARG A 245 15.67 4.23 -11.13
C ARG A 245 14.54 3.53 -10.42
N ILE A 246 13.32 3.74 -10.87
CA ILE A 246 12.11 3.09 -10.39
C ILE A 246 11.48 2.35 -11.55
N PHE A 247 11.23 1.07 -11.36
CA PHE A 247 10.81 0.13 -12.39
C PHE A 247 9.41 -0.41 -12.07
N PRO A 248 8.34 0.17 -12.65
CA PRO A 248 7.01 -0.43 -12.56
C PRO A 248 6.98 -1.77 -13.30
N THR A 249 6.59 -2.83 -12.61
CA THR A 249 6.49 -4.18 -13.19
C THR A 249 5.13 -4.80 -12.92
N ARG A 250 4.70 -5.66 -13.85
CA ARG A 250 3.46 -6.39 -13.81
C ARG A 250 3.54 -7.56 -12.84
N GLN A 251 2.47 -7.77 -12.06
CA GLN A 251 2.31 -8.91 -11.16
C GLN A 251 0.94 -9.51 -11.34
N GLU A 252 0.83 -10.83 -11.25
CA GLU A 252 -0.45 -11.52 -11.41
C GLU A 252 -0.79 -12.31 -10.15
N VAL A 253 -2.04 -12.26 -9.74
CA VAL A 253 -2.54 -12.99 -8.59
C VAL A 253 -3.83 -13.71 -8.96
N PHE A 254 -4.01 -14.92 -8.41
CA PHE A 254 -5.13 -15.79 -8.71
C PHE A 254 -5.80 -16.23 -7.42
N PHE A 255 -7.13 -16.38 -7.48
CA PHE A 255 -7.93 -16.88 -6.38
C PHE A 255 -8.68 -18.13 -6.86
N PHE A 256 -8.58 -19.21 -6.10
CA PHE A 256 -9.27 -20.46 -6.40
C PHE A 256 -10.26 -20.76 -5.29
N ARG A 257 -11.43 -21.23 -5.66
CA ARG A 257 -12.48 -21.57 -4.68
C ARG A 257 -12.20 -22.96 -4.09
N PRO A 258 -11.98 -23.06 -2.78
CA PRO A 258 -11.91 -24.36 -2.10
C PRO A 258 -13.19 -25.18 -2.27
N PRO A 259 -13.13 -26.52 -2.12
CA PRO A 259 -14.32 -27.36 -2.11
C PRO A 259 -15.36 -26.90 -1.10
N ALA A 260 -16.63 -26.99 -1.46
CA ALA A 260 -17.72 -26.58 -0.56
C ALA A 260 -17.69 -27.38 0.75
N GLY A 261 -17.72 -26.67 1.88
CA GLY A 261 -17.68 -27.28 3.22
C GLY A 261 -16.29 -27.70 3.71
N ASP A 262 -15.24 -27.53 2.91
CA ASP A 262 -13.86 -27.78 3.34
C ASP A 262 -13.27 -26.50 3.97
N GLU A 263 -13.19 -26.48 5.28
CA GLU A 263 -12.60 -25.38 6.05
C GLU A 263 -11.06 -25.44 6.15
N SER A 264 -10.42 -26.48 5.61
CA SER A 264 -8.96 -26.66 5.69
C SER A 264 -8.19 -25.45 5.13
N PHE A 265 -8.80 -24.75 4.18
CA PHE A 265 -8.21 -23.58 3.52
C PHE A 265 -8.66 -22.23 4.11
N SER A 266 -9.41 -22.23 5.20
CA SER A 266 -9.85 -21.01 5.90
C SER A 266 -8.72 -20.36 6.71
N ALA A 267 -8.87 -19.08 7.06
CA ALA A 267 -7.89 -18.31 7.86
C ALA A 267 -7.59 -18.90 9.26
N GLY A 268 -8.46 -19.74 9.79
CA GLY A 268 -8.26 -20.43 11.07
C GLY A 268 -7.47 -21.75 10.97
N ARG A 269 -7.24 -22.25 9.77
CA ARG A 269 -6.60 -23.54 9.50
C ARG A 269 -5.34 -23.42 8.66
N LEU A 270 -5.41 -22.68 7.57
CA LEU A 270 -4.26 -22.39 6.69
C LEU A 270 -3.68 -21.03 7.06
N PRO A 271 -2.36 -20.92 7.27
CA PRO A 271 -1.69 -19.61 7.46
C PRO A 271 -1.53 -18.84 6.14
N GLY A 272 -1.07 -17.60 6.21
CA GLY A 272 -0.31 -17.02 5.12
C GLY A 272 0.96 -17.81 4.89
N TRP A 273 1.36 -18.00 3.63
CA TRP A 273 2.48 -18.90 3.35
C TRP A 273 3.38 -18.36 2.23
N ALA A 274 4.65 -18.77 2.24
CA ALA A 274 5.56 -18.61 1.12
C ALA A 274 6.51 -19.80 1.02
N ASP A 275 6.61 -20.35 -0.19
CA ASP A 275 7.58 -21.39 -0.58
C ASP A 275 8.79 -20.71 -1.22
N PHE A 276 9.94 -20.80 -0.56
CA PHE A 276 11.17 -20.14 -1.01
C PHE A 276 11.97 -20.94 -2.05
N ASN A 277 11.53 -22.09 -2.45
CA ASN A 277 12.01 -22.93 -3.55
C ASN A 277 13.28 -22.43 -4.29
N ALA A 278 14.39 -22.27 -3.56
CA ALA A 278 15.68 -21.77 -4.06
C ALA A 278 15.59 -20.40 -4.81
N GLY A 279 14.69 -19.51 -4.38
CA GLY A 279 14.50 -18.20 -4.98
C GLY A 279 13.36 -18.12 -6.02
N ASP A 280 12.75 -19.24 -6.38
CA ASP A 280 11.53 -19.30 -7.20
C ASP A 280 10.30 -19.30 -6.28
N ILE A 281 9.90 -18.10 -5.83
CA ILE A 281 9.00 -17.93 -4.69
C ILE A 281 7.54 -17.92 -5.12
N PHE A 282 6.79 -18.90 -4.63
CA PHE A 282 5.32 -18.84 -4.61
C PHE A 282 4.83 -18.46 -3.22
N TYR A 283 3.81 -17.61 -3.16
CA TYR A 283 3.20 -17.22 -1.89
C TYR A 283 1.68 -17.14 -2.01
N GLY A 284 1.02 -17.21 -0.88
CA GLY A 284 -0.43 -17.12 -0.88
C GLY A 284 -1.05 -16.92 0.49
N PHE A 285 -2.37 -17.03 0.48
CA PHE A 285 -3.22 -16.77 1.62
C PHE A 285 -4.32 -17.83 1.70
N PRO A 286 -4.81 -18.10 2.92
CA PRO A 286 -6.05 -18.85 3.08
C PRO A 286 -7.22 -18.14 2.39
N ASP A 287 -8.34 -18.82 2.34
CA ASP A 287 -9.61 -18.17 2.00
C ASP A 287 -9.97 -17.14 3.07
N LEU A 288 -9.72 -15.88 2.77
CA LEU A 288 -10.05 -14.74 3.61
C LEU A 288 -11.46 -14.25 3.26
N GLU A 289 -12.38 -14.36 4.19
CA GLU A 289 -13.75 -13.85 4.07
C GLU A 289 -14.52 -14.42 2.84
N GLY A 290 -14.28 -15.69 2.48
CA GLY A 290 -14.97 -16.35 1.36
C GLY A 290 -14.51 -15.94 -0.04
N ARG A 291 -13.36 -15.25 -0.15
CA ARG A 291 -12.85 -14.77 -1.43
C ARG A 291 -12.14 -15.84 -2.26
N GLY A 292 -11.68 -16.89 -1.60
CA GLY A 292 -10.94 -17.99 -2.19
C GLY A 292 -9.48 -18.04 -1.75
N PHE A 293 -8.88 -19.22 -1.90
CA PHE A 293 -7.44 -19.43 -1.72
C PHE A 293 -6.65 -18.61 -2.74
N LYS A 294 -5.80 -17.72 -2.25
CA LYS A 294 -4.99 -16.84 -3.11
C LYS A 294 -3.60 -17.39 -3.32
N ILE A 295 -3.12 -17.30 -4.56
CA ILE A 295 -1.74 -17.64 -4.92
C ILE A 295 -1.16 -16.60 -5.88
N ALA A 296 0.15 -16.39 -5.79
CA ALA A 296 0.93 -15.59 -6.72
C ALA A 296 2.37 -16.12 -6.79
N HIS A 297 2.98 -15.96 -7.97
CA HIS A 297 4.40 -16.17 -8.19
C HIS A 297 5.11 -14.84 -7.96
N ASP A 298 6.06 -14.76 -7.04
CA ASP A 298 6.75 -13.52 -6.68
C ASP A 298 7.98 -13.29 -7.57
N LEU A 299 7.73 -12.70 -8.73
CA LEU A 299 8.75 -12.36 -9.73
C LEU A 299 8.88 -10.85 -9.89
N HIS A 300 9.96 -10.39 -10.53
CA HIS A 300 10.05 -9.00 -10.96
C HIS A 300 9.06 -8.65 -12.08
N GLY A 301 8.55 -9.63 -12.81
CA GLY A 301 7.59 -9.43 -13.89
C GLY A 301 8.07 -8.51 -15.02
N PRO A 302 7.36 -8.46 -16.14
CA PRO A 302 7.68 -7.55 -17.24
C PRO A 302 7.34 -6.10 -16.85
N PRO A 303 8.01 -5.10 -17.49
CA PRO A 303 7.65 -3.70 -17.33
C PRO A 303 6.18 -3.44 -17.65
N ILE A 304 5.55 -2.53 -16.91
CA ILE A 304 4.16 -2.11 -17.15
C ILE A 304 4.03 -0.59 -17.09
N ASP A 305 3.29 -0.02 -18.04
CA ASP A 305 2.84 1.35 -17.92
C ASP A 305 1.68 1.42 -16.91
N PRO A 306 1.75 2.23 -15.84
CA PRO A 306 0.72 2.26 -14.81
C PRO A 306 -0.64 2.75 -15.30
N ASP A 307 -0.69 3.52 -16.40
CA ASP A 307 -1.94 4.04 -16.99
C ASP A 307 -2.48 3.12 -18.09
N LEU A 308 -1.62 2.71 -19.02
CA LEU A 308 -2.00 2.05 -20.28
C LEU A 308 -1.72 0.54 -20.28
N GLY A 309 -1.00 0.02 -19.30
CA GLY A 309 -0.60 -1.39 -19.25
C GLY A 309 -1.79 -2.34 -19.25
N ASP A 310 -1.68 -3.42 -20.01
CA ASP A 310 -2.70 -4.47 -20.06
C ASP A 310 -2.90 -5.11 -18.68
N ARG A 311 -4.16 -5.23 -18.29
CA ARG A 311 -4.59 -5.82 -17.02
C ARG A 311 -5.36 -7.13 -17.18
N THR A 312 -5.26 -7.72 -18.35
CA THR A 312 -5.80 -9.07 -18.62
C THR A 312 -4.81 -10.11 -18.09
N PRO A 313 -5.21 -10.99 -17.16
CA PRO A 313 -4.32 -12.04 -16.66
C PRO A 313 -3.85 -12.97 -17.77
N SER A 314 -2.58 -13.35 -17.72
CA SER A 314 -1.95 -14.21 -18.72
C SER A 314 -2.38 -15.68 -18.54
N PRO A 315 -2.80 -16.37 -19.60
CA PRO A 315 -3.10 -17.80 -19.52
C PRO A 315 -1.91 -18.64 -19.04
N ALA A 316 -0.69 -18.26 -19.40
CA ALA A 316 0.52 -18.96 -18.99
C ALA A 316 0.75 -18.85 -17.47
N ALA A 317 0.64 -17.64 -16.91
CA ALA A 317 0.77 -17.43 -15.46
C ALA A 317 -0.34 -18.14 -14.66
N LEU A 318 -1.56 -18.19 -15.21
CA LEU A 318 -2.65 -18.95 -14.60
C LEU A 318 -2.36 -20.46 -14.59
N ALA A 319 -1.85 -20.99 -15.71
CA ALA A 319 -1.51 -22.41 -15.81
C ALA A 319 -0.38 -22.78 -14.84
N GLU A 320 0.65 -21.93 -14.72
CA GLU A 320 1.75 -22.09 -13.78
C GLU A 320 1.27 -22.08 -12.31
N ALA A 321 0.49 -21.07 -11.94
CA ALA A 321 -0.06 -20.95 -10.59
C ALA A 321 -0.95 -22.15 -10.23
N ARG A 322 -1.76 -22.64 -11.18
CA ARG A 322 -2.60 -23.84 -11.02
C ARG A 322 -1.76 -25.09 -10.82
N ALA A 323 -0.75 -25.31 -11.67
CA ALA A 323 0.12 -26.48 -11.57
C ALA A 323 0.87 -26.51 -10.23
N TYR A 324 1.38 -25.36 -9.79
CA TYR A 324 1.99 -25.22 -8.46
C TYR A 324 0.99 -25.51 -7.34
N MET A 325 -0.20 -24.91 -7.38
CA MET A 325 -1.25 -25.09 -6.37
C MET A 325 -1.65 -26.55 -6.25
N GLU A 326 -1.92 -27.25 -7.36
CA GLU A 326 -2.37 -28.65 -7.38
C GLU A 326 -1.31 -29.62 -6.84
N ARG A 327 -0.04 -29.30 -7.02
CA ARG A 327 1.07 -30.04 -6.43
C ARG A 327 1.18 -29.81 -4.93
N ARG A 328 1.24 -28.54 -4.50
CA ARG A 328 1.53 -28.16 -3.12
C ARG A 328 0.31 -28.23 -2.19
N PHE A 329 -0.89 -28.11 -2.74
CA PHE A 329 -2.18 -28.16 -2.05
C PHE A 329 -3.12 -29.16 -2.72
N PRO A 330 -2.90 -30.50 -2.55
CA PRO A 330 -3.63 -31.53 -3.29
C PRO A 330 -5.15 -31.46 -3.16
N GLY A 331 -5.67 -30.95 -2.00
CA GLY A 331 -7.10 -30.73 -1.78
C GLY A 331 -7.72 -29.66 -2.68
N LEU A 332 -6.91 -28.85 -3.37
CA LEU A 332 -7.37 -27.84 -4.33
C LEU A 332 -7.24 -28.31 -5.80
N ARG A 333 -6.94 -29.59 -6.04
CA ARG A 333 -6.87 -30.11 -7.41
C ARG A 333 -8.19 -29.92 -8.13
N GLY A 334 -8.14 -29.31 -9.33
CA GLY A 334 -9.33 -28.98 -10.11
C GLY A 334 -10.19 -27.82 -9.55
N ALA A 335 -9.74 -27.12 -8.51
CA ALA A 335 -10.47 -25.99 -7.95
C ALA A 335 -10.76 -24.92 -9.02
N PRO A 336 -12.01 -24.39 -9.09
CA PRO A 336 -12.35 -23.38 -10.06
C PRO A 336 -11.68 -22.02 -9.72
N LEU A 337 -11.22 -21.32 -10.75
CA LEU A 337 -10.75 -19.95 -10.64
C LEU A 337 -11.94 -19.06 -10.28
N SER A 338 -11.88 -18.35 -9.15
CA SER A 338 -12.91 -17.41 -8.74
C SER A 338 -12.59 -15.98 -9.13
N GLU A 339 -11.30 -15.63 -9.12
CA GLU A 339 -10.84 -14.28 -9.49
C GLU A 339 -9.39 -14.31 -9.98
N ALA A 340 -9.05 -13.41 -10.91
CA ALA A 340 -7.68 -13.13 -11.29
C ALA A 340 -7.46 -11.62 -11.39
N ARG A 341 -6.28 -11.15 -11.02
CA ARG A 341 -5.94 -9.72 -11.08
C ARG A 341 -4.52 -9.50 -11.56
N VAL A 342 -4.36 -8.41 -12.31
CA VAL A 342 -3.06 -7.83 -12.63
C VAL A 342 -2.80 -6.68 -11.68
N CYS A 343 -1.81 -6.87 -10.82
CA CYS A 343 -1.24 -5.86 -9.94
C CYS A 343 0.02 -5.25 -10.55
N GLN A 344 0.64 -4.33 -9.86
CA GLN A 344 1.94 -3.77 -10.23
C GLN A 344 2.81 -3.53 -9.01
N TYR A 345 4.10 -3.80 -9.16
CA TYR A 345 5.12 -3.35 -8.22
C TYR A 345 5.73 -2.02 -8.70
N GLU A 346 6.42 -1.34 -7.83
CA GLU A 346 7.33 -0.24 -8.11
C GLU A 346 8.70 -0.58 -7.50
N ASN A 347 9.58 -1.17 -8.30
CA ASN A 347 10.84 -1.65 -7.80
C ASN A 347 11.91 -0.57 -7.90
N SER A 348 12.77 -0.47 -6.88
CA SER A 348 14.06 0.22 -7.00
C SER A 348 15.13 -0.75 -7.46
N ALA A 349 16.30 -0.23 -7.86
CA ALA A 349 17.42 -1.04 -8.30
C ALA A 349 17.87 -2.07 -7.26
N ASN A 350 17.93 -1.68 -6.00
CA ASN A 350 18.40 -2.49 -4.88
C ASN A 350 17.27 -3.11 -4.03
N GLY A 351 16.00 -2.90 -4.41
CA GLY A 351 14.84 -3.37 -3.65
C GLY A 351 14.51 -2.55 -2.39
N ASP A 352 15.33 -1.58 -2.01
CA ASP A 352 15.07 -0.72 -0.86
C ASP A 352 14.09 0.41 -1.18
N PHE A 353 13.35 0.87 -0.17
CA PHE A 353 12.43 2.01 -0.31
C PHE A 353 13.19 3.29 -0.69
N LEU A 354 12.50 4.18 -1.39
CA LEU A 354 12.94 5.56 -1.60
C LEU A 354 12.20 6.45 -0.60
N ILE A 355 12.94 7.08 0.32
CA ILE A 355 12.41 8.07 1.25
C ILE A 355 13.46 9.17 1.36
N ASP A 356 13.37 10.19 0.52
CA ASP A 356 14.43 11.20 0.41
C ASP A 356 13.89 12.57 -0.01
N VAL A 357 14.72 13.58 0.12
CA VAL A 357 14.47 14.94 -0.38
C VAL A 357 14.88 15.04 -1.84
N HIS A 358 14.10 15.72 -2.65
CA HIS A 358 14.46 15.99 -4.05
C HIS A 358 15.73 16.83 -4.12
N PRO A 359 16.76 16.44 -4.90
CA PRO A 359 18.10 17.06 -4.83
C PRO A 359 18.16 18.55 -5.20
N ARG A 360 17.17 19.05 -5.94
CA ARG A 360 17.09 20.46 -6.37
C ARG A 360 15.90 21.21 -5.75
N ARG A 361 15.04 20.56 -4.96
CA ARG A 361 13.82 21.11 -4.36
C ARG A 361 13.78 20.78 -2.87
N PRO A 362 14.30 21.64 -1.99
CA PRO A 362 14.52 21.34 -0.56
C PRO A 362 13.23 21.09 0.23
N ASN A 363 12.07 21.45 -0.29
CA ASN A 363 10.77 21.23 0.33
C ASN A 363 9.92 20.18 -0.39
N LEU A 364 10.51 19.40 -1.31
CA LEU A 364 9.85 18.30 -2.02
C LEU A 364 10.47 16.98 -1.59
N PHE A 365 9.63 16.05 -1.15
CA PHE A 365 10.01 14.74 -0.63
C PHE A 365 9.43 13.65 -1.52
N LEU A 366 10.22 12.59 -1.73
CA LEU A 366 9.88 11.43 -2.54
C LEU A 366 9.75 10.22 -1.62
N VAL A 367 8.60 9.55 -1.67
CA VAL A 367 8.30 8.36 -0.84
C VAL A 367 7.72 7.27 -1.73
N GLY A 368 8.44 6.17 -1.91
CA GLY A 368 8.01 5.11 -2.83
C GLY A 368 8.96 3.93 -2.87
N ALA A 369 9.00 3.27 -4.02
CA ALA A 369 9.81 2.09 -4.27
C ALA A 369 9.52 0.96 -3.27
N GLY A 370 8.24 0.62 -3.09
CA GLY A 370 7.80 -0.45 -2.18
C GLY A 370 8.30 -1.85 -2.55
N SER A 371 8.83 -2.03 -3.77
CA SER A 371 9.58 -3.19 -4.28
C SER A 371 8.94 -4.55 -3.92
N GLY A 372 7.60 -4.65 -4.06
CA GLY A 372 6.84 -5.86 -3.76
C GLY A 372 6.59 -6.14 -2.27
N HIS A 373 7.36 -5.55 -1.35
CA HIS A 373 7.27 -5.85 0.08
C HIS A 373 6.87 -4.67 0.97
N GLY A 374 6.61 -3.48 0.42
CA GLY A 374 6.43 -2.23 1.18
C GLY A 374 5.16 -2.16 2.03
N PHE A 375 4.06 -2.77 1.65
CA PHE A 375 2.74 -2.52 2.24
C PHE A 375 2.70 -2.65 3.77
N LYS A 376 3.22 -3.77 4.30
CA LYS A 376 3.21 -4.05 5.74
C LYS A 376 3.96 -3.01 6.58
N HIS A 377 4.92 -2.32 5.96
CA HIS A 377 5.74 -1.28 6.59
C HIS A 377 5.08 0.11 6.59
N GLY A 378 3.87 0.26 6.02
CA GLY A 378 3.20 1.55 5.86
C GLY A 378 3.25 2.45 7.09
N PRO A 379 2.87 1.99 8.30
CA PRO A 379 2.96 2.79 9.52
C PRO A 379 4.37 3.28 9.84
N ALA A 380 5.37 2.42 9.79
CA ALA A 380 6.77 2.77 10.06
C ALA A 380 7.32 3.73 8.99
N VAL A 381 7.03 3.48 7.71
CA VAL A 381 7.39 4.39 6.59
C VAL A 381 6.73 5.75 6.77
N GLY A 382 5.46 5.79 7.15
CA GLY A 382 4.74 7.04 7.38
C GLY A 382 5.37 7.89 8.49
N ARG A 383 5.75 7.26 9.62
CA ARG A 383 6.46 7.94 10.71
C ARG A 383 7.84 8.43 10.27
N TYR A 384 8.58 7.58 9.58
CA TYR A 384 9.93 7.91 9.08
C TYR A 384 9.89 9.08 8.10
N ALA A 385 8.98 9.04 7.13
CA ALA A 385 8.77 10.13 6.18
C ALA A 385 8.34 11.43 6.88
N ALA A 386 7.44 11.35 7.85
CA ALA A 386 7.01 12.53 8.63
C ALA A 386 8.17 13.16 9.41
N GLN A 387 9.06 12.37 10.01
CA GLN A 387 10.26 12.88 10.67
C GLN A 387 11.19 13.59 9.69
N LEU A 388 11.40 13.06 8.50
CA LEU A 388 12.20 13.70 7.47
C LEU A 388 11.54 15.01 6.98
N VAL A 389 10.24 15.00 6.73
CA VAL A 389 9.47 16.17 6.26
C VAL A 389 9.45 17.29 7.28
N THR A 390 9.35 16.97 8.57
CA THR A 390 9.33 17.98 9.66
C THR A 390 10.72 18.44 10.08
N GLY A 391 11.79 17.78 9.62
CA GLY A 391 13.17 18.06 10.02
C GLY A 391 13.58 17.43 11.36
N ALA A 392 12.73 16.59 11.95
CA ALA A 392 13.09 15.79 13.13
C ALA A 392 14.16 14.73 12.79
N LEU A 393 14.22 14.29 11.53
CA LEU A 393 15.30 13.50 10.96
C LEU A 393 16.04 14.39 9.93
N ALA A 394 17.34 14.60 10.14
CA ALA A 394 18.13 15.52 9.31
C ALA A 394 18.43 14.96 7.90
N ALA A 395 18.60 13.66 7.79
CA ALA A 395 18.85 12.97 6.51
C ALA A 395 18.34 11.52 6.59
N PRO A 396 17.95 10.91 5.45
CA PRO A 396 17.52 9.52 5.44
C PRO A 396 18.72 8.58 5.66
N GLU A 397 18.43 7.35 6.08
CA GLU A 397 19.43 6.28 6.00
C GLU A 397 19.94 6.14 4.56
N PRO A 398 21.24 5.88 4.36
CA PRO A 398 21.83 5.79 3.02
C PRO A 398 21.08 4.85 2.07
N ARG A 399 20.58 3.72 2.57
CA ARG A 399 19.82 2.74 1.77
C ARG A 399 18.48 3.27 1.25
N PHE A 400 17.85 4.22 1.93
CA PHE A 400 16.59 4.86 1.52
C PHE A 400 16.79 6.11 0.67
N SER A 401 18.03 6.57 0.54
CA SER A 401 18.34 7.77 -0.25
C SER A 401 18.21 7.54 -1.75
N LEU A 402 17.96 8.60 -2.49
CA LEU A 402 17.97 8.60 -3.94
C LEU A 402 19.36 8.21 -4.49
N ALA A 403 20.44 8.58 -3.81
CA ALA A 403 21.80 8.26 -4.21
C ALA A 403 22.08 6.75 -4.26
N SER A 404 21.37 5.96 -3.44
CA SER A 404 21.48 4.50 -3.44
C SER A 404 20.69 3.81 -4.57
N LYS A 405 19.87 4.55 -5.33
CA LYS A 405 19.03 3.99 -6.39
C LYS A 405 19.78 4.01 -7.71
N GLY A 406 20.27 2.83 -8.13
CA GLY A 406 20.91 2.63 -9.42
C GLY A 406 19.92 2.66 -10.59
N GLU A 407 20.47 2.54 -11.82
CA GLU A 407 19.70 2.51 -13.07
C GLU A 407 19.50 1.07 -13.60
N ARG A 408 19.98 0.08 -12.89
CA ARG A 408 19.81 -1.35 -13.20
C ARG A 408 19.22 -2.05 -11.99
N GLN A 409 18.36 -2.99 -12.25
CA GLN A 409 17.73 -3.79 -11.22
C GLN A 409 18.65 -4.95 -10.84
N ASP A 410 19.20 -4.93 -9.62
CA ASP A 410 20.20 -5.89 -9.15
C ASP A 410 19.66 -6.87 -8.10
N ARG A 411 18.50 -6.58 -7.51
CA ARG A 411 17.92 -7.39 -6.44
C ARG A 411 16.84 -8.32 -6.97
N ALA A 412 16.92 -9.59 -6.57
CA ALA A 412 15.80 -10.52 -6.67
C ALA A 412 14.68 -10.11 -5.69
N VAL A 413 13.44 -10.45 -6.01
CA VAL A 413 12.28 -10.27 -5.11
C VAL A 413 12.42 -11.23 -3.92
N HIS A 414 12.08 -10.77 -2.72
CA HIS A 414 12.07 -11.58 -1.49
C HIS A 414 10.77 -11.41 -0.72
#